data_aad363de00fc1439a1eba869ea18d412
#
_entry.id   aad363de00fc1439a1eba869ea18d412
#
_cell.length_a   1.000
_cell.length_b   1.000
_cell.length_c   1.000
_cell.angle_alpha   90.00
_cell.angle_beta   90.00
_cell.angle_gamma   90.00
#
_symmetry.space_group_name_H-M   'P 1'
#
loop_
_entity.id
_entity.type
_entity.pdbx_description
1 polymer ?
#
loop_
_entity_poly.entity_id
_entity_poly.type
_entity_poly.pdbx_seq_one_letter_code
_entity_poly.pdbx_strand_id
1 'polypeptide(L)'
;MTSMETHTIIGGCYCGEVRFSASSDVRVRTNCHCANCRRAVGAQAVAWIVIKRSQFQFTKGTPQRYQTETGAWRTFCPHCGTSLTYEHNKRADEIDITTGSLDRAEDFPPTEDVYPEERLSWVDLIHD
;
A
#
# COMPACT_ATOMS: atom_id res chain seq x y z
N MET A 1 15.58 -10.99 23.64
CA MET A 1 15.03 -10.81 23.17
C MET A 1 14.65 -10.37 22.59
N THR A 2 14.70 -10.55 22.26
CA THR A 2 14.31 -10.14 21.63
C THR A 2 13.76 -9.66 21.10
N SER A 3 13.64 -9.69 21.15
CA SER A 3 13.05 -9.22 20.70
C SER A 3 12.55 -8.58 20.26
N MET A 4 12.15 -8.48 20.75
CA MET A 4 11.76 -7.73 20.32
C MET A 4 12.10 -7.00 19.49
N GLU A 5 12.23 -7.49 19.20
CA GLU A 5 12.75 -6.88 18.18
C GLU A 5 11.85 -6.33 17.27
N THR A 6 12.13 -5.22 16.76
CA THR A 6 11.36 -4.54 15.80
C THR A 6 11.44 -5.30 14.53
N HIS A 7 10.36 -5.83 14.09
CA HIS A 7 10.27 -6.46 12.80
C HIS A 7 10.11 -5.37 11.76
N THR A 8 11.11 -5.18 10.94
CA THR A 8 11.04 -4.23 9.85
C THR A 8 10.29 -4.86 8.68
N ILE A 9 9.33 -4.14 8.15
CA ILE A 9 8.62 -4.56 6.94
C ILE A 9 9.45 -4.11 5.76
N ILE A 10 9.72 -5.00 4.82
CA ILE A 10 10.44 -4.65 3.59
C ILE A 10 9.64 -5.09 2.38
N GLY A 11 9.84 -4.39 1.27
CA GLY A 11 9.19 -4.73 0.03
C GLY A 11 9.75 -3.92 -1.11
N GLY A 12 9.08 -4.00 -2.26
CA GLY A 12 9.54 -3.27 -3.43
C GLY A 12 8.79 -3.67 -4.67
N CYS A 13 9.27 -3.18 -5.80
CA CYS A 13 8.64 -3.39 -7.09
C CYS A 13 9.02 -4.74 -7.68
N TYR A 14 8.28 -5.13 -8.71
CA TYR A 14 8.48 -6.41 -9.39
C TYR A 14 9.89 -6.58 -9.93
N CYS A 15 10.48 -5.52 -10.51
CA CYS A 15 11.81 -5.64 -11.12
C CYS A 15 12.96 -5.47 -10.11
N GLY A 16 12.64 -5.06 -8.87
CA GLY A 16 13.64 -4.89 -7.83
C GLY A 16 14.38 -3.56 -7.84
N GLU A 17 14.08 -2.68 -8.79
CA GLU A 17 14.78 -1.39 -8.86
C GLU A 17 14.42 -0.47 -7.71
N VAL A 18 13.19 -0.56 -7.21
CA VAL A 18 12.73 0.27 -6.09
C VAL A 18 12.45 -0.62 -4.89
N ARG A 19 13.07 -0.27 -3.77
CA ARG A 19 12.88 -1.02 -2.52
C ARG A 19 12.52 -0.05 -1.41
N PHE A 20 11.83 -0.54 -0.39
CA PHE A 20 11.44 0.28 0.75
C PHE A 20 11.49 -0.52 2.04
N SER A 21 11.50 0.21 3.15
CA SER A 21 11.37 -0.40 4.47
C SER A 21 10.39 0.43 5.29
N ALA A 22 9.76 -0.23 6.25
CA ALA A 22 8.77 0.40 7.11
C ALA A 22 8.78 -0.27 8.47
N SER A 23 8.34 0.47 9.48
CA SER A 23 8.14 -0.09 10.80
C SER A 23 7.02 -1.13 10.76
N SER A 24 7.09 -2.12 11.63
CA SER A 24 6.06 -3.14 11.74
C SER A 24 4.78 -2.65 12.42
N ASP A 25 4.74 -1.38 12.81
CA ASP A 25 3.57 -0.82 13.50
C ASP A 25 2.50 -0.45 12.48
N VAL A 26 1.79 -1.46 12.01
CA VAL A 26 0.73 -1.30 11.00
C VAL A 26 -0.54 -0.86 11.68
N ARG A 27 -1.07 0.29 11.28
CA ARG A 27 -2.28 0.84 11.89
C ARG A 27 -3.54 0.16 11.41
N VAL A 28 -3.61 -0.09 10.10
CA VAL A 28 -4.80 -0.65 9.48
C VAL A 28 -4.37 -1.53 8.32
N ARG A 29 -5.12 -2.61 8.11
CA ARG A 29 -4.96 -3.48 6.93
C ARG A 29 -6.31 -3.53 6.24
N THR A 30 -6.40 -2.96 5.05
CA THR A 30 -7.66 -2.82 4.35
C THR A 30 -7.64 -3.44 2.98
N ASN A 31 -8.83 -3.75 2.49
CA ASN A 31 -9.03 -4.13 1.09
C ASN A 31 -9.91 -3.05 0.48
N CYS A 32 -9.36 -2.29 -0.46
CA CYS A 32 -10.04 -1.11 -1.00
C CYS A 32 -10.73 -1.43 -2.31
N HIS A 33 -12.03 -1.12 -2.37
CA HIS A 33 -12.85 -1.40 -3.55
C HIS A 33 -13.13 -0.16 -4.39
N CYS A 34 -12.58 0.99 -4.04
CA CYS A 34 -12.91 2.22 -4.74
C CYS A 34 -12.41 2.20 -6.18
N ALA A 35 -13.16 2.86 -7.05
CA ALA A 35 -12.84 2.90 -8.47
C ALA A 35 -11.47 3.51 -8.73
N ASN A 36 -11.06 4.50 -7.93
CA ASN A 36 -9.77 5.15 -8.11
C ASN A 36 -8.61 4.18 -7.85
N CYS A 37 -8.68 3.42 -6.77
CA CYS A 37 -7.63 2.44 -6.47
C CYS A 37 -7.60 1.32 -7.49
N ARG A 38 -8.80 0.83 -7.88
CA ARG A 38 -8.87 -0.23 -8.89
C ARG A 38 -8.19 0.21 -10.19
N ARG A 39 -8.51 1.43 -10.66
CA ARG A 39 -7.93 1.91 -11.91
C ARG A 39 -6.45 2.18 -11.79
N ALA A 40 -6.02 2.78 -10.68
CA ALA A 40 -4.63 3.16 -10.51
C ALA A 40 -3.71 1.94 -10.45
N VAL A 41 -4.19 0.85 -9.84
CA VAL A 41 -3.39 -0.35 -9.65
C VAL A 41 -3.67 -1.39 -10.73
N GLY A 42 -4.85 -1.33 -11.34
CA GLY A 42 -5.25 -2.33 -12.34
C GLY A 42 -5.66 -3.63 -11.69
N ALA A 43 -6.38 -3.57 -10.55
CA ALA A 43 -6.80 -4.75 -9.81
C ALA A 43 -8.28 -4.65 -9.49
N GLN A 44 -8.92 -5.80 -9.22
CA GLN A 44 -10.33 -5.80 -8.87
C GLN A 44 -10.60 -5.25 -7.47
N ALA A 45 -9.59 -5.28 -6.61
CA ALA A 45 -9.58 -4.63 -5.31
C ALA A 45 -8.12 -4.50 -4.93
N VAL A 46 -7.79 -3.55 -4.04
CA VAL A 46 -6.40 -3.30 -3.69
C VAL A 46 -6.24 -3.40 -2.18
N ALA A 47 -5.37 -4.31 -1.76
CA ALA A 47 -5.02 -4.43 -0.34
C ALA A 47 -3.93 -3.41 0.01
N TRP A 48 -4.13 -2.72 1.12
CA TRP A 48 -3.22 -1.70 1.62
C TRP A 48 -2.89 -1.95 3.08
N ILE A 49 -1.66 -1.66 3.49
CA ILE A 49 -1.35 -1.46 4.90
C ILE A 49 -1.11 0.02 5.12
N VAL A 50 -1.51 0.52 6.29
CA VAL A 50 -1.38 1.94 6.63
C VAL A 50 -0.42 2.05 7.80
N ILE A 51 0.61 2.87 7.65
CA ILE A 51 1.59 3.11 8.71
C ILE A 51 1.83 4.60 8.84
N LYS A 52 2.55 5.00 9.88
CA LYS A 52 2.97 6.40 10.03
C LYS A 52 3.95 6.75 8.93
N ARG A 53 3.75 7.92 8.32
CA ARG A 53 4.63 8.39 7.25
C ARG A 53 6.09 8.46 7.72
N SER A 54 6.30 8.85 8.98
CA SER A 54 7.65 8.99 9.54
C SER A 54 8.38 7.66 9.70
N GLN A 55 7.66 6.53 9.58
CA GLN A 55 8.24 5.21 9.77
C GLN A 55 8.43 4.47 8.46
N PHE A 56 8.37 5.18 7.34
CA PHE A 56 8.53 4.63 6.00
C PHE A 56 9.67 5.32 5.27
N GLN A 57 10.46 4.55 4.51
CA GLN A 57 11.47 5.16 3.62
C GLN A 57 11.74 4.25 2.44
N PHE A 58 12.04 4.87 1.31
CA PHE A 58 12.58 4.13 0.18
C PHE A 58 14.06 3.90 0.44
N THR A 59 14.51 2.65 0.24
CA THR A 59 15.89 2.25 0.56
C THR A 59 16.73 2.03 -0.68
N LYS A 60 16.09 1.95 -1.86
CA LYS A 60 16.79 1.77 -3.13
C LYS A 60 15.94 2.33 -4.24
N GLY A 61 16.57 2.97 -5.20
CA GLY A 61 15.91 3.48 -6.39
C GLY A 61 15.08 4.73 -6.14
N THR A 62 14.53 5.26 -7.22
CA THR A 62 13.71 6.48 -7.16
C THR A 62 12.37 6.19 -7.81
N PRO A 63 11.30 6.10 -7.03
CA PRO A 63 9.98 5.88 -7.61
C PRO A 63 9.52 7.12 -8.37
N GLN A 64 8.62 6.90 -9.32
CA GLN A 64 7.93 7.99 -10.00
C GLN A 64 6.71 8.35 -9.15
N ARG A 65 6.41 9.63 -9.09
CA ARG A 65 5.26 10.14 -8.33
C ARG A 65 4.25 10.77 -9.28
N TYR A 66 2.98 10.51 -9.01
CA TYR A 66 1.89 11.12 -9.76
C TYR A 66 0.93 11.78 -8.77
N GLN A 67 0.65 13.07 -9.01
CA GLN A 67 -0.29 13.80 -8.17
C GLN A 67 -1.67 13.77 -8.80
N THR A 68 -2.65 13.32 -8.03
CA THR A 68 -4.04 13.31 -8.49
C THR A 68 -4.66 14.69 -8.30
N GLU A 69 -5.82 14.92 -8.95
CA GLU A 69 -6.53 16.18 -8.82
C GLU A 69 -7.06 16.41 -7.41
N THR A 70 -7.20 15.35 -6.63
CA THR A 70 -7.81 15.42 -5.31
C THR A 70 -6.80 15.65 -4.19
N GLY A 71 -5.52 15.85 -4.51
CA GLY A 71 -4.49 16.10 -3.51
C GLY A 71 -3.80 14.85 -3.01
N ALA A 72 -3.91 13.76 -3.75
CA ALA A 72 -3.24 12.51 -3.42
C ALA A 72 -1.97 12.36 -4.24
N TRP A 73 -1.05 11.57 -3.71
CA TRP A 73 0.18 11.20 -4.42
C TRP A 73 0.26 9.69 -4.50
N ARG A 74 0.51 9.17 -5.70
CA ARG A 74 0.72 7.74 -5.92
C ARG A 74 2.14 7.55 -6.42
N THR A 75 2.85 6.57 -5.88
CA THR A 75 4.18 6.25 -6.37
C THR A 75 4.19 4.89 -7.02
N PHE A 76 5.04 4.74 -8.00
CA PHE A 76 5.19 3.49 -8.74
C PHE A 76 6.60 3.42 -9.30
N CYS A 77 7.01 2.20 -9.67
CA CYS A 77 8.32 2.01 -10.27
C CYS A 77 8.30 2.49 -11.71
N PRO A 78 9.21 3.41 -12.11
CA PRO A 78 9.22 3.87 -13.50
C PRO A 78 9.69 2.81 -14.51
N HIS A 79 10.32 1.74 -14.02
CA HIS A 79 10.83 0.69 -14.91
C HIS A 79 9.82 -0.42 -15.14
N CYS A 80 9.13 -0.87 -14.10
CA CYS A 80 8.21 -2.01 -14.23
C CYS A 80 6.75 -1.66 -13.95
N GLY A 81 6.48 -0.45 -13.43
CA GLY A 81 5.11 0.02 -13.23
C GLY A 81 4.42 -0.42 -11.96
N THR A 82 5.09 -1.18 -11.09
CA THR A 82 4.45 -1.63 -9.84
C THR A 82 3.97 -0.44 -9.03
N SER A 83 2.70 -0.45 -8.63
CA SER A 83 2.14 0.56 -7.72
C SER A 83 2.64 0.29 -6.31
N LEU A 84 3.15 1.33 -5.65
CA LEU A 84 3.83 1.15 -4.36
C LEU A 84 3.12 1.83 -3.22
N THR A 85 2.92 3.15 -3.27
CA THR A 85 2.36 3.88 -2.14
C THR A 85 1.29 4.87 -2.55
N TYR A 86 0.48 5.25 -1.55
CA TYR A 86 -0.55 6.28 -1.70
C TYR A 86 -0.48 7.17 -0.47
N GLU A 87 -0.48 8.49 -0.71
CA GLU A 87 -0.52 9.50 0.35
C GLU A 87 -1.55 10.55 -0.02
N HIS A 88 -2.14 11.18 0.98
CA HIS A 88 -3.11 12.24 0.73
C HIS A 88 -2.81 13.42 1.64
N ASN A 89 -2.96 14.64 1.11
CA ASN A 89 -2.68 15.86 1.86
C ASN A 89 -3.49 15.94 3.16
N LYS A 90 -4.69 15.37 3.18
CA LYS A 90 -5.53 15.38 4.37
C LYS A 90 -5.13 14.33 5.40
N ARG A 91 -4.20 13.46 5.05
CA ARG A 91 -3.67 12.41 5.93
C ARG A 91 -2.15 12.45 5.89
N ALA A 92 -1.58 13.63 6.12
CA ALA A 92 -0.14 13.85 5.89
C ALA A 92 0.76 13.01 6.79
N ASP A 93 0.25 12.51 7.92
CA ASP A 93 1.04 11.70 8.84
C ASP A 93 0.98 10.21 8.54
N GLU A 94 0.28 9.81 7.47
CA GLU A 94 0.13 8.39 7.12
C GLU A 94 0.55 8.13 5.69
N ILE A 95 0.94 6.89 5.42
CA ILE A 95 1.21 6.41 4.08
C ILE A 95 0.61 5.02 3.95
N ASP A 96 -0.03 4.78 2.79
CA ASP A 96 -0.58 3.47 2.45
C ASP A 96 0.41 2.78 1.53
N ILE A 97 0.70 1.51 1.82
CA ILE A 97 1.62 0.70 1.02
C ILE A 97 0.81 -0.45 0.43
N THR A 98 0.98 -0.71 -0.86
CA THR A 98 0.31 -1.87 -1.47
C THR A 98 0.78 -3.14 -0.78
N THR A 99 -0.17 -3.90 -0.24
CA THR A 99 0.17 -5.13 0.48
C THR A 99 0.90 -6.12 -0.44
N GLY A 100 0.48 -6.17 -1.71
CA GLY A 100 1.09 -7.09 -2.66
C GLY A 100 2.56 -6.81 -2.97
N SER A 101 3.06 -5.61 -2.66
CA SER A 101 4.47 -5.28 -2.90
C SER A 101 5.36 -5.62 -1.71
N LEU A 102 4.79 -6.11 -0.61
CA LEU A 102 5.56 -6.52 0.56
C LEU A 102 6.21 -7.87 0.28
N ASP A 103 7.46 -8.05 0.77
CA ASP A 103 8.15 -9.32 0.63
C ASP A 103 7.41 -10.44 1.35
N ARG A 104 6.80 -10.12 2.51
CA ARG A 104 6.03 -11.08 3.28
C ARG A 104 4.56 -10.69 3.34
N ALA A 105 3.99 -10.45 2.16
CA ALA A 105 2.60 -9.99 2.05
C ALA A 105 1.63 -10.90 2.81
N GLU A 106 1.91 -12.18 2.87
CA GLU A 106 1.05 -13.16 3.51
C GLU A 106 0.84 -12.92 5.00
N ASP A 107 1.78 -12.18 5.63
CA ASP A 107 1.68 -11.86 7.05
C ASP A 107 0.70 -10.72 7.33
N PHE A 108 0.16 -10.09 6.30
CA PHE A 108 -0.66 -8.88 6.45
C PHE A 108 -2.01 -9.00 5.75
N PRO A 109 -2.81 -10.02 6.10
CA PRO A 109 -4.13 -10.13 5.47
C PRO A 109 -5.00 -8.95 5.85
N PRO A 110 -5.75 -8.38 4.90
CA PRO A 110 -6.66 -7.29 5.23
C PRO A 110 -7.76 -7.77 6.16
N THR A 111 -8.15 -6.90 7.09
CA THR A 111 -9.16 -7.22 8.08
C THR A 111 -10.45 -6.43 7.90
N GLU A 112 -10.46 -5.46 7.00
CA GLU A 112 -11.65 -4.67 6.72
C GLU A 112 -11.68 -4.23 5.27
N ASP A 113 -12.91 -4.05 4.78
CA ASP A 113 -13.14 -3.51 3.45
C ASP A 113 -13.37 -2.01 3.56
N VAL A 114 -12.81 -1.24 2.62
CA VAL A 114 -13.14 0.18 2.50
C VAL A 114 -13.82 0.40 1.15
N TYR A 115 -14.80 1.30 1.14
CA TYR A 115 -15.65 1.56 -0.01
C TYR A 115 -16.31 0.29 -0.56
N PRO A 116 -16.92 -0.53 0.33
CA PRO A 116 -17.53 -1.79 -0.15
C PRO A 116 -18.68 -1.57 -1.13
N GLU A 117 -19.31 -0.39 -1.07
CA GLU A 117 -20.40 -0.06 -1.99
C GLU A 117 -19.91 0.10 -3.43
N GLU A 118 -18.61 0.28 -3.63
CA GLU A 118 -18.03 0.41 -4.97
C GLU A 118 -17.46 -0.89 -5.51
N ARG A 119 -17.59 -1.98 -4.74
CA ARG A 119 -16.98 -3.25 -5.16
C ARG A 119 -17.59 -3.76 -6.45
N LEU A 120 -16.78 -4.48 -7.21
CA LEU A 120 -17.28 -5.19 -8.37
C LEU A 120 -18.17 -6.34 -7.89
N SER A 121 -19.23 -6.62 -8.64
CA SER A 121 -20.30 -7.50 -8.15
C SER A 121 -19.85 -8.92 -7.81
N TRP A 122 -18.76 -9.38 -8.42
CA TRP A 122 -18.29 -10.75 -8.20
C TRP A 122 -17.21 -10.84 -7.13
N VAL A 123 -16.84 -9.72 -6.51
CA VAL A 123 -15.79 -9.71 -5.50
C VAL A 123 -16.42 -9.83 -4.12
N ASP A 124 -16.00 -10.83 -3.36
CA ASP A 124 -16.52 -11.04 -2.01
C ASP A 124 -15.92 -10.04 -1.04
N LEU A 125 -16.71 -9.64 -0.04
CA LEU A 125 -16.23 -8.82 1.05
C LEU A 125 -15.63 -9.71 2.13
N ILE A 126 -14.75 -9.13 2.94
CA ILE A 126 -14.12 -9.85 4.04
C ILE A 126 -15.17 -10.24 5.08
N HIS A 127 -16.10 -9.32 5.33
CA HIS A 127 -17.18 -9.56 6.27
C HIS A 127 -18.52 -9.51 5.53
N ASP A 128 -18.99 -10.63 5.13
CA ASP A 128 -20.31 -10.73 4.47
C ASP A 128 -21.38 -11.12 5.47
#